data_a792b3fa49df96027b7d3b5e69cd55e0
#
_entry.id   a792b3fa49df96027b7d3b5e69cd55e0
#
_cell.length_a   1.000
_cell.length_b   1.000
_cell.length_c   1.000
_cell.angle_alpha   90.00
_cell.angle_beta   90.00
_cell.angle_gamma   90.00
#
_symmetry.space_group_name_H-M   'P 1'
#
loop_
_entity.id
_entity.type
_entity.pdbx_description
1 polymer ?
#
loop_
_entity_poly.entity_id
_entity_poly.type
_entity_poly.pdbx_seq_one_letter_code
_entity_poly.pdbx_strand_id
1 'polypeptide(L)'
;MHPNPAYRGVDSARNLAFAREVSFGVMMMAGDDGPLVSHLPFALNEAGDRFGAHIVRSNPIWKALRNGPLEAAMIVSGPHGYISPDWYGIEDQVPTWNYVAIHLRGQVRLLEETALRAHVDEMSGQFEARLAPKPIWLTEKVDPDALSRMMRM
;
A
#
# COMPACT_ATOMS: atom_id res chain seq x y z
N MET A 1 12.80 4.51 -9.56
CA MET A 1 13.78 3.48 -9.16
C MET A 1 15.13 3.75 -9.79
N HIS A 2 16.22 3.42 -9.09
CA HIS A 2 17.59 3.61 -9.61
C HIS A 2 17.77 2.90 -10.96
N PRO A 3 18.37 3.52 -11.99
CA PRO A 3 18.50 2.91 -13.32
C PRO A 3 19.42 1.69 -13.34
N ASN A 4 20.45 1.63 -12.48
CA ASN A 4 21.40 0.53 -12.43
C ASN A 4 20.74 -0.75 -11.89
N PRO A 5 20.79 -1.86 -12.64
CA PRO A 5 20.22 -3.16 -12.23
C PRO A 5 20.78 -3.71 -10.91
N ALA A 6 22.03 -3.39 -10.56
CA ALA A 6 22.65 -3.83 -9.29
C ALA A 6 21.84 -3.42 -8.05
N TYR A 7 21.11 -2.31 -8.12
CA TYR A 7 20.25 -1.84 -7.03
C TYR A 7 18.79 -2.32 -7.15
N ARG A 8 18.50 -3.22 -8.10
CA ARG A 8 17.18 -3.81 -8.32
C ARG A 8 17.20 -5.34 -8.29
N GLY A 9 18.30 -5.91 -7.81
CA GLY A 9 18.57 -7.36 -7.87
C GLY A 9 17.85 -8.21 -6.81
N VAL A 10 16.91 -7.65 -6.04
CA VAL A 10 16.15 -8.43 -5.06
C VAL A 10 15.05 -9.23 -5.77
N ASP A 11 14.92 -10.51 -5.42
CA ASP A 11 13.88 -11.40 -5.91
C ASP A 11 12.48 -10.81 -5.71
N SER A 12 11.60 -10.99 -6.69
CA SER A 12 10.22 -10.53 -6.67
C SER A 12 9.44 -11.09 -5.48
N ALA A 13 9.67 -12.34 -5.11
CA ALA A 13 9.01 -12.96 -3.96
C ALA A 13 9.37 -12.25 -2.65
N ARG A 14 10.62 -11.86 -2.48
CA ARG A 14 11.10 -11.10 -1.31
C ARG A 14 10.51 -9.68 -1.29
N ASN A 15 10.40 -9.04 -2.45
CA ASN A 15 9.77 -7.72 -2.58
C ASN A 15 8.28 -7.78 -2.21
N LEU A 16 7.56 -8.80 -2.67
CA LEU A 16 6.15 -9.01 -2.33
C LEU A 16 5.96 -9.34 -0.85
N ALA A 17 6.86 -10.15 -0.27
CA ALA A 17 6.84 -10.45 1.16
C ALA A 17 7.00 -9.18 2.00
N PHE A 18 7.96 -8.32 1.65
CA PHE A 18 8.15 -7.03 2.31
C PHE A 18 6.92 -6.12 2.16
N ALA A 19 6.35 -6.00 0.96
CA ALA A 19 5.14 -5.21 0.74
C ALA A 19 3.96 -5.73 1.57
N ARG A 20 3.82 -7.05 1.71
CA ARG A 20 2.79 -7.71 2.54
C ARG A 20 3.02 -7.50 4.04
N GLU A 21 4.27 -7.49 4.47
CA GLU A 21 4.62 -7.19 5.86
C GLU A 21 4.28 -5.74 6.23
N VAL A 22 4.68 -4.78 5.40
CA VAL A 22 4.42 -3.34 5.63
C VAL A 22 2.93 -3.03 5.50
N SER A 23 2.25 -3.52 4.45
CA SER A 23 0.80 -3.37 4.20
C SER A 23 0.27 -1.93 4.30
N PHE A 24 1.12 -0.95 4.14
CA PHE A 24 0.80 0.48 4.13
C PHE A 24 1.65 1.19 3.09
N GLY A 25 1.03 2.09 2.33
CA GLY A 25 1.75 2.76 1.26
C GLY A 25 1.06 4.01 0.76
N VAL A 26 1.69 4.61 -0.24
CA VAL A 26 1.20 5.80 -0.94
C VAL A 26 0.68 5.37 -2.31
N MET A 27 -0.63 5.42 -2.50
CA MET A 27 -1.24 5.25 -3.81
C MET A 27 -1.15 6.55 -4.60
N MET A 28 -0.68 6.45 -5.83
CA MET A 28 -0.57 7.57 -6.77
C MET A 28 -1.18 7.20 -8.12
N MET A 29 -1.91 8.14 -8.71
CA MET A 29 -2.41 8.05 -10.09
C MET A 29 -2.48 9.44 -10.72
N ALA A 30 -2.62 9.48 -12.05
CA ALA A 30 -2.82 10.75 -12.76
C ALA A 30 -4.20 11.33 -12.42
N GLY A 31 -4.27 12.64 -12.28
CA GLY A 31 -5.49 13.42 -12.21
C GLY A 31 -5.38 14.65 -13.12
N ASP A 32 -6.49 15.32 -13.37
CA ASP A 32 -6.55 16.45 -14.31
C ASP A 32 -5.69 17.65 -13.87
N ASP A 33 -5.65 17.91 -12.56
CA ASP A 33 -4.90 19.03 -11.97
C ASP A 33 -3.56 18.59 -11.33
N GLY A 34 -3.08 17.41 -11.69
CA GLY A 34 -1.83 16.85 -11.14
C GLY A 34 -2.03 15.48 -10.48
N PRO A 35 -0.98 14.92 -9.86
CA PRO A 35 -1.05 13.59 -9.26
C PRO A 35 -2.05 13.53 -8.11
N LEU A 36 -2.95 12.56 -8.15
CA LEU A 36 -3.77 12.18 -7.01
C LEU A 36 -2.95 11.28 -6.09
N VAL A 37 -2.93 11.59 -4.79
CA VAL A 37 -2.11 10.88 -3.80
C VAL A 37 -2.93 10.55 -2.57
N SER A 38 -2.82 9.33 -2.07
CA SER A 38 -3.44 8.92 -0.81
C SER A 38 -2.59 7.90 -0.07
N HIS A 39 -2.49 8.05 1.25
CA HIS A 39 -1.83 7.09 2.13
C HIS A 39 -2.87 6.07 2.60
N LEU A 40 -2.65 4.79 2.28
CA LEU A 40 -3.64 3.74 2.48
C LEU A 40 -3.02 2.46 3.07
N PRO A 41 -3.70 1.80 4.01
CA PRO A 41 -3.45 0.40 4.26
C PRO A 41 -3.97 -0.41 3.07
N PHE A 42 -3.31 -1.52 2.77
CA PHE A 42 -3.72 -2.45 1.73
C PHE A 42 -3.45 -3.90 2.13
N ALA A 43 -4.21 -4.81 1.57
CA ALA A 43 -3.99 -6.24 1.67
C ALA A 43 -3.56 -6.79 0.32
N LEU A 44 -2.41 -7.48 0.28
CA LEU A 44 -1.91 -8.15 -0.91
C LEU A 44 -2.33 -9.62 -0.85
N ASN A 45 -2.97 -10.13 -1.92
CA ASN A 45 -3.37 -11.53 -1.97
C ASN A 45 -2.17 -12.49 -1.96
N GLU A 46 -2.42 -13.77 -1.73
CA GLU A 46 -1.38 -14.78 -1.60
C GLU A 46 -0.52 -14.91 -2.87
N ALA A 47 -1.12 -14.84 -4.05
CA ALA A 47 -0.41 -14.86 -5.32
C ALA A 47 0.48 -13.62 -5.56
N GLY A 48 0.19 -12.50 -4.89
CA GLY A 48 0.93 -11.25 -5.03
C GLY A 48 0.62 -10.47 -6.30
N ASP A 49 -0.45 -10.84 -7.01
CA ASP A 49 -0.87 -10.22 -8.27
C ASP A 49 -2.03 -9.22 -8.12
N ARG A 50 -2.64 -9.15 -6.96
CA ARG A 50 -3.72 -8.22 -6.62
C ARG A 50 -3.59 -7.69 -5.21
N PHE A 51 -3.90 -6.41 -5.02
CA PHE A 51 -4.11 -5.83 -3.70
C PHE A 51 -5.48 -5.17 -3.61
N GLY A 52 -6.06 -5.16 -2.42
CA GLY A 52 -7.26 -4.44 -2.07
C GLY A 52 -6.97 -3.34 -1.06
N ALA A 53 -7.65 -2.21 -1.18
CA ALA A 53 -7.64 -1.12 -0.22
C ALA A 53 -9.05 -0.51 -0.15
N HIS A 54 -9.37 0.18 0.94
CA HIS A 54 -10.61 0.97 1.00
C HIS A 54 -10.30 2.44 1.24
N ILE A 55 -11.11 3.30 0.66
CA ILE A 55 -11.00 4.75 0.77
C ILE A 55 -12.39 5.36 0.96
N VAL A 56 -12.45 6.51 1.62
CA VAL A 56 -13.69 7.24 1.77
C VAL A 56 -14.14 7.84 0.42
N ARG A 57 -15.46 7.95 0.20
CA ARG A 57 -16.03 8.45 -1.07
C ARG A 57 -15.71 9.92 -1.37
N SER A 58 -15.34 10.69 -0.37
CA SER A 58 -14.86 12.07 -0.55
C SER A 58 -13.44 12.17 -1.12
N ASN A 59 -12.67 11.07 -1.10
CA ASN A 59 -11.29 11.04 -1.59
C ASN A 59 -11.25 11.32 -3.11
N PRO A 60 -10.36 12.20 -3.60
CA PRO A 60 -10.21 12.49 -5.03
C PRO A 60 -9.93 11.25 -5.89
N ILE A 61 -9.18 10.27 -5.38
CA ILE A 61 -8.92 8.99 -6.06
C ILE A 61 -10.23 8.24 -6.30
N TRP A 62 -11.11 8.16 -5.29
CA TRP A 62 -12.40 7.51 -5.46
C TRP A 62 -13.24 8.20 -6.54
N LYS A 63 -13.26 9.54 -6.54
CA LYS A 63 -14.00 10.32 -7.55
C LYS A 63 -13.47 10.06 -8.97
N ALA A 64 -12.16 10.02 -9.15
CA ALA A 64 -11.55 9.72 -10.44
C ALA A 64 -11.90 8.31 -10.95
N LEU A 65 -11.86 7.31 -10.07
CA LEU A 65 -12.17 5.91 -10.40
C LEU A 65 -13.65 5.66 -10.76
N ARG A 66 -14.56 6.58 -10.46
CA ARG A 66 -15.96 6.50 -10.93
C ARG A 66 -16.11 6.54 -12.44
N ASN A 67 -15.13 7.12 -13.14
CA ASN A 67 -15.12 7.21 -14.59
C ASN A 67 -14.51 5.98 -15.27
N GLY A 68 -14.04 5.02 -14.50
CA GLY A 68 -13.44 3.78 -14.97
C GLY A 68 -12.09 3.46 -14.32
N PRO A 69 -11.49 2.33 -14.69
CA PRO A 69 -10.19 1.92 -14.18
C PRO A 69 -9.07 2.90 -14.61
N LEU A 70 -8.11 3.13 -13.70
CA LEU A 70 -6.95 3.98 -13.95
C LEU A 70 -5.64 3.25 -13.60
N GLU A 71 -4.58 3.57 -14.32
CA GLU A 71 -3.24 3.14 -13.97
C GLU A 71 -2.77 3.83 -12.69
N ALA A 72 -2.21 3.06 -11.77
CA ALA A 72 -1.73 3.55 -10.49
C ALA A 72 -0.43 2.90 -10.06
N ALA A 73 0.23 3.54 -9.11
CA ALA A 73 1.33 2.97 -8.36
C ALA A 73 1.02 3.01 -6.87
N MET A 74 1.21 1.88 -6.18
CA MET A 74 1.29 1.82 -4.73
C MET A 74 2.77 1.81 -4.36
N ILE A 75 3.23 2.81 -3.65
CA ILE A 75 4.62 2.96 -3.20
C ILE A 75 4.69 2.53 -1.74
N VAL A 76 5.48 1.49 -1.48
CA VAL A 76 5.74 0.97 -0.13
C VAL A 76 7.18 1.34 0.23
N SER A 77 7.34 2.17 1.24
CA SER A 77 8.65 2.62 1.71
C SER A 77 9.13 1.79 2.89
N GLY A 78 10.42 1.51 2.89
CA GLY A 78 11.11 0.85 3.99
C GLY A 78 12.15 1.75 4.66
N PRO A 79 13.08 1.15 5.40
CA PRO A 79 14.17 1.90 6.02
C PRO A 79 14.97 2.67 4.98
N HIS A 80 15.46 3.83 5.39
CA HIS A 80 16.35 4.65 4.58
C HIS A 80 17.33 5.41 5.46
N GLY A 81 18.47 5.78 4.90
CA GLY A 81 19.47 6.55 5.64
C GLY A 81 20.51 7.19 4.73
N TYR A 82 21.00 8.33 5.14
CA TYR A 82 22.16 8.99 4.55
C TYR A 82 23.44 8.22 4.94
N ILE A 83 24.35 8.09 4.01
CA ILE A 83 25.67 7.46 4.19
C ILE A 83 26.75 8.49 3.89
N SER A 84 27.52 8.82 4.93
CA SER A 84 28.66 9.73 4.78
C SER A 84 29.83 9.03 4.08
N PRO A 85 30.51 9.70 3.14
CA PRO A 85 31.72 9.18 2.53
C PRO A 85 32.85 8.96 3.54
N ASP A 86 32.90 9.75 4.60
CA ASP A 86 33.92 9.62 5.65
C ASP A 86 33.92 8.26 6.36
N TRP A 87 32.77 7.58 6.38
CA TRP A 87 32.64 6.26 7.01
C TRP A 87 33.36 5.13 6.26
N TYR A 88 33.69 5.35 4.99
CA TYR A 88 34.43 4.37 4.18
C TYR A 88 35.95 4.40 4.47
N GLY A 89 36.49 5.52 4.97
CA GLY A 89 37.91 5.69 5.26
C GLY A 89 38.82 5.62 4.02
N ILE A 90 38.28 5.91 2.84
CA ILE A 90 38.98 5.96 1.55
C ILE A 90 38.69 7.26 0.84
N GLU A 91 39.66 7.72 0.02
CA GLU A 91 39.56 8.96 -0.74
C GLU A 91 38.56 8.86 -1.90
N ASP A 92 38.16 9.99 -2.45
CA ASP A 92 37.34 10.11 -3.67
C ASP A 92 35.96 9.44 -3.58
N GLN A 93 35.36 9.46 -2.41
CA GLN A 93 33.98 8.98 -2.20
C GLN A 93 32.98 10.14 -2.17
N VAL A 94 31.74 9.83 -2.54
CA VAL A 94 30.62 10.77 -2.50
C VAL A 94 29.53 10.27 -1.55
N PRO A 95 28.75 11.18 -0.95
CA PRO A 95 27.63 10.78 -0.12
C PRO A 95 26.53 10.10 -0.93
N THR A 96 25.76 9.22 -0.28
CA THR A 96 24.63 8.55 -0.88
C THR A 96 23.48 8.36 0.11
N TRP A 97 22.35 7.90 -0.40
CA TRP A 97 21.24 7.39 0.40
C TRP A 97 21.04 5.91 0.10
N ASN A 98 21.02 5.10 1.14
CA ASN A 98 20.49 3.74 1.07
C ASN A 98 19.03 3.76 1.46
N TYR A 99 18.19 3.04 0.71
CA TYR A 99 16.75 2.97 0.97
C TYR A 99 16.14 1.70 0.40
N VAL A 100 15.00 1.33 0.96
CA VAL A 100 14.11 0.30 0.42
C VAL A 100 12.83 0.96 -0.07
N ALA A 101 12.46 0.72 -1.31
CA ALA A 101 11.18 1.16 -1.87
C ALA A 101 10.66 0.14 -2.87
N ILE A 102 9.40 -0.28 -2.69
CA ILE A 102 8.69 -1.19 -3.60
C ILE A 102 7.62 -0.40 -4.31
N HIS A 103 7.53 -0.54 -5.63
CA HIS A 103 6.47 0.02 -6.45
C HIS A 103 5.62 -1.11 -7.02
N LEU A 104 4.40 -1.27 -6.50
CA LEU A 104 3.38 -2.12 -7.11
C LEU A 104 2.64 -1.28 -8.14
N ARG A 105 2.62 -1.72 -9.38
CA ARG A 105 2.01 -0.98 -10.50
C ARG A 105 0.94 -1.82 -11.16
N GLY A 106 -0.14 -1.19 -11.55
CA GLY A 106 -1.22 -1.84 -12.25
C GLY A 106 -2.47 -1.00 -12.31
N GLN A 107 -3.49 -1.59 -12.87
CA GLN A 107 -4.79 -0.97 -13.03
C GLN A 107 -5.60 -1.08 -11.74
N VAL A 108 -6.15 0.05 -11.28
CA VAL A 108 -7.02 0.12 -10.10
C VAL A 108 -8.45 0.45 -10.56
N ARG A 109 -9.42 -0.23 -9.97
CA ARG A 109 -10.84 -0.02 -10.21
C ARG A 109 -11.63 -0.07 -8.91
N LEU A 110 -12.79 0.56 -8.90
CA LEU A 110 -13.75 0.36 -7.83
C LEU A 110 -14.33 -1.05 -7.89
N LEU A 111 -14.56 -1.62 -6.73
CA LEU A 111 -15.35 -2.85 -6.57
C LEU A 111 -16.80 -2.49 -6.25
N GLU A 112 -17.69 -3.46 -6.42
CA GLU A 112 -19.08 -3.33 -5.99
C GLU A 112 -19.17 -3.10 -4.47
N GLU A 113 -20.12 -2.29 -4.03
CA GLU A 113 -20.30 -1.97 -2.60
C GLU A 113 -20.52 -3.21 -1.74
N THR A 114 -21.13 -4.24 -2.30
CA THR A 114 -21.36 -5.53 -1.65
C THR A 114 -20.09 -6.25 -1.24
N ALA A 115 -18.95 -5.95 -1.90
CA ALA A 115 -17.65 -6.52 -1.58
C ALA A 115 -16.96 -5.82 -0.40
N LEU A 116 -17.42 -4.62 -0.01
CA LEU A 116 -16.72 -3.80 0.98
C LEU A 116 -16.61 -4.48 2.34
N ARG A 117 -17.70 -5.07 2.84
CA ARG A 117 -17.70 -5.72 4.14
C ARG A 117 -16.72 -6.89 4.20
N ALA A 118 -16.77 -7.77 3.20
CA ALA A 118 -15.86 -8.91 3.14
C ALA A 118 -14.39 -8.44 3.05
N HIS A 119 -14.11 -7.39 2.28
CA HIS A 119 -12.78 -6.80 2.18
C HIS A 119 -12.29 -6.21 3.52
N VAL A 120 -13.15 -5.49 4.24
CA VAL A 120 -12.80 -4.91 5.55
C VAL A 120 -12.53 -6.00 6.57
N ASP A 121 -13.34 -7.07 6.61
CA ASP A 121 -13.13 -8.20 7.51
C ASP A 121 -11.84 -8.97 7.18
N GLU A 122 -11.56 -9.23 5.91
CA GLU A 122 -10.32 -9.87 5.45
C GLU A 122 -9.09 -9.06 5.86
N MET A 123 -9.10 -7.76 5.57
CA MET A 123 -7.98 -6.87 5.87
C MET A 123 -7.80 -6.70 7.38
N SER A 124 -8.90 -6.53 8.13
CA SER A 124 -8.87 -6.49 9.60
C SER A 124 -8.29 -7.77 10.17
N GLY A 125 -8.71 -8.94 9.68
CA GLY A 125 -8.19 -10.23 10.10
C GLY A 125 -6.67 -10.35 9.92
N GLN A 126 -6.14 -9.88 8.79
CA GLN A 126 -4.70 -9.89 8.52
C GLN A 126 -3.91 -9.00 9.49
N PHE A 127 -4.42 -7.80 9.81
CA PHE A 127 -3.75 -6.88 10.74
C PHE A 127 -3.91 -7.33 12.20
N GLU A 128 -5.09 -7.76 12.58
CA GLU A 128 -5.39 -8.22 13.93
C GLU A 128 -4.60 -9.49 14.31
N ALA A 129 -4.32 -10.37 13.35
CA ALA A 129 -3.48 -11.55 13.57
C ALA A 129 -2.07 -11.20 14.06
N ARG A 130 -1.57 -10.02 13.73
CA ARG A 130 -0.27 -9.50 14.20
C ARG A 130 -0.29 -9.04 15.66
N LEU A 131 -1.47 -8.92 16.26
CA LEU A 131 -1.69 -8.44 17.63
C LEU A 131 -1.94 -9.60 18.61
N ALA A 132 -1.64 -10.85 18.22
CA ALA A 132 -1.78 -11.99 19.12
C ALA A 132 -1.01 -11.74 20.44
N PRO A 133 -1.55 -12.20 21.61
CA PRO A 133 -2.68 -13.10 21.81
C PRO A 133 -4.06 -12.41 21.86
N LYS A 134 -4.19 -11.14 21.50
CA LYS A 134 -5.47 -10.44 21.45
C LYS A 134 -6.44 -11.18 20.49
N PRO A 135 -7.72 -11.40 20.86
CA PRO A 135 -8.74 -11.93 19.96
C PRO A 135 -8.92 -11.02 18.72
N ILE A 136 -9.05 -11.63 17.55
CA ILE A 136 -9.27 -10.90 16.29
C ILE A 136 -10.53 -10.05 16.39
N TRP A 137 -10.43 -8.80 15.94
CA TRP A 137 -11.57 -7.91 15.76
C TRP A 137 -12.11 -8.05 14.32
N LEU A 138 -13.43 -8.21 14.21
CA LEU A 138 -14.13 -8.20 12.93
C LEU A 138 -15.36 -7.29 13.03
N THR A 139 -15.95 -6.95 11.88
CA THR A 139 -17.11 -6.03 11.78
C THR A 139 -18.35 -6.52 12.50
N GLU A 140 -18.47 -7.82 12.82
CA GLU A 140 -19.56 -8.39 13.62
C GLU A 140 -19.65 -7.83 15.05
N LYS A 141 -18.55 -7.23 15.56
CA LYS A 141 -18.51 -6.56 16.86
C LYS A 141 -19.10 -5.14 16.84
N VAL A 142 -19.46 -4.64 15.68
CA VAL A 142 -20.06 -3.32 15.51
C VAL A 142 -21.57 -3.45 15.43
N ASP A 143 -22.30 -2.54 16.09
CA ASP A 143 -23.75 -2.43 15.93
C ASP A 143 -24.12 -2.38 14.43
N PRO A 144 -25.12 -3.18 13.98
CA PRO A 144 -25.46 -3.29 12.55
C PRO A 144 -25.83 -1.95 11.90
N ASP A 145 -26.54 -1.08 12.62
CA ASP A 145 -26.97 0.23 12.08
C ASP A 145 -25.78 1.18 12.00
N ALA A 146 -24.89 1.14 13.00
CA ALA A 146 -23.64 1.90 12.98
C ALA A 146 -22.74 1.43 11.83
N LEU A 147 -22.56 0.13 11.65
CA LEU A 147 -21.78 -0.45 10.56
C LEU A 147 -22.35 -0.03 9.20
N SER A 148 -23.67 -0.13 9.02
CA SER A 148 -24.35 0.30 7.78
C SER A 148 -24.10 1.77 7.45
N ARG A 149 -24.06 2.65 8.46
CA ARG A 149 -23.71 4.06 8.24
C ARG A 149 -22.25 4.25 7.84
N MET A 150 -21.32 3.56 8.50
CA MET A 150 -19.89 3.63 8.22
C MET A 150 -19.56 3.15 6.82
N MET A 151 -20.18 2.06 6.36
CA MET A 151 -19.96 1.49 5.02
C MET A 151 -20.43 2.40 3.88
N ARG A 152 -21.21 3.44 4.15
CA ARG A 152 -21.67 4.43 3.15
C ARG A 152 -20.77 5.67 3.05
N MET A 153 -19.80 5.82 3.92
CA MET A 153 -18.84 6.95 3.92
C MET A 153 -17.77 6.75 2.85
#